data_6048e6afd4b40de7c6c7c82e41b8ac87
#
_entry.id   6048e6afd4b40de7c6c7c82e41b8ac87
#
_cell.length_a   1.000
_cell.length_b   1.000
_cell.length_c   1.000
_cell.angle_alpha   90.00
_cell.angle_beta   90.00
_cell.angle_gamma   90.00
#
_symmetry.space_group_name_H-M   'P 1'
#
loop_
_entity.id
_entity.type
_entity.pdbx_description
1 polymer ?
#
loop_
_entity_poly.entity_id
_entity_poly.type
_entity_poly.pdbx_seq_one_letter_code
_entity_poly.pdbx_strand_id
1 'polypeptide(L)'
;MANDEELLNGGAHENAAAEYTDDNIVTLEGLEHVRLRPGMYIGKLGDGNSADDGIYVLLKEVIDNSIDEFRMHFGTTIDIKLDERTLTVRDYGRGIPQGKMVAAVSIMNTGAKYDTKSFQKSVGLNGVGTKAVNALSSNFSVWSFRDGKVKQADFEAGKLVKEYD
;
A
#
# COMPACT_ATOMS: atom_id res chain seq x y z
N MET A 1 58.37 -31.59 34.98
CA MET A 1 59.01 -30.76 33.98
C MET A 1 58.26 -30.98 32.67
N ALA A 2 57.38 -30.19 32.36
CA ALA A 2 56.82 -29.89 31.02
C ALA A 2 55.66 -28.92 31.21
N ASN A 3 55.80 -27.84 30.58
CA ASN A 3 54.90 -26.69 30.67
C ASN A 3 53.61 -26.97 29.94
N ASP A 4 52.50 -26.72 30.60
CA ASP A 4 51.21 -26.58 29.99
C ASP A 4 50.84 -25.08 29.94
N GLU A 5 51.34 -24.42 28.95
CA GLU A 5 50.85 -23.12 28.47
C GLU A 5 50.38 -23.32 27.03
N GLU A 6 49.11 -23.54 26.85
CA GLU A 6 48.40 -23.21 25.61
C GLU A 6 46.93 -23.54 25.78
N LEU A 7 46.11 -22.57 25.82
CA LEU A 7 44.73 -22.61 25.33
C LEU A 7 43.87 -21.48 25.95
N LEU A 8 44.16 -20.26 25.59
CA LEU A 8 43.19 -19.18 25.71
C LEU A 8 43.28 -18.30 24.46
N ASN A 9 42.84 -18.86 23.35
CA ASN A 9 42.51 -18.05 22.20
C ASN A 9 40.99 -17.93 22.14
N GLY A 10 40.45 -17.07 22.99
CA GLY A 10 39.07 -16.64 22.93
C GLY A 10 38.85 -15.79 21.69
N GLY A 11 38.23 -16.40 20.69
CA GLY A 11 37.77 -15.67 19.50
C GLY A 11 36.87 -14.51 19.92
N ALA A 12 37.38 -13.32 19.74
CA ALA A 12 36.60 -12.11 19.80
C ALA A 12 35.57 -12.14 18.64
N HIS A 13 34.33 -12.40 18.99
CA HIS A 13 33.23 -12.06 18.09
C HIS A 13 33.21 -10.52 17.98
N GLU A 14 33.83 -9.99 16.97
CA GLU A 14 33.58 -8.65 16.52
C GLU A 14 32.13 -8.59 16.08
N ASN A 15 31.26 -8.16 16.98
CA ASN A 15 30.00 -7.55 16.63
C ASN A 15 30.36 -6.26 15.90
N ALA A 16 30.44 -6.35 14.59
CA ALA A 16 30.40 -5.17 13.74
C ALA A 16 29.03 -4.53 13.92
N ALA A 17 28.90 -3.68 14.94
CA ALA A 17 27.82 -2.73 15.01
C ALA A 17 27.88 -1.92 13.71
N ALA A 18 26.87 -2.07 12.85
CA ALA A 18 26.77 -1.29 11.63
C ALA A 18 26.89 0.19 12.03
N GLU A 19 27.96 0.83 11.59
CA GLU A 19 28.17 2.26 11.82
C GLU A 19 26.96 3.02 11.24
N TYR A 20 26.28 3.77 12.09
CA TYR A 20 25.25 4.71 11.70
C TYR A 20 25.94 5.90 11.04
N THR A 21 26.13 5.80 9.74
CA THR A 21 26.64 6.90 8.91
C THR A 21 25.49 7.48 8.10
N ASP A 22 25.57 8.76 7.75
CA ASP A 22 24.56 9.44 6.93
C ASP A 22 24.32 8.71 5.59
N ASP A 23 25.33 8.01 5.07
CA ASP A 23 25.26 7.21 3.85
C ASP A 23 24.41 5.93 4.01
N ASN A 24 24.13 5.50 5.25
CA ASN A 24 23.33 4.30 5.54
C ASN A 24 21.86 4.64 5.81
N ILE A 25 21.48 5.91 5.78
CA ILE A 25 20.09 6.35 5.92
C ILE A 25 19.48 6.40 4.53
N VAL A 26 18.79 5.31 4.14
CA VAL A 26 18.01 5.27 2.90
C VAL A 26 16.67 5.94 3.14
N THR A 27 16.47 7.11 2.57
CA THR A 27 15.15 7.74 2.53
C THR A 27 14.34 7.08 1.42
N LEU A 28 13.36 6.27 1.81
CA LEU A 28 12.42 5.66 0.88
C LEU A 28 11.29 6.65 0.61
N GLU A 29 11.13 7.05 -0.63
CA GLU A 29 10.06 7.94 -1.05
C GLU A 29 8.83 7.16 -1.53
N GLY A 30 7.65 7.73 -1.23
CA GLY A 30 6.38 7.23 -1.75
C GLY A 30 6.03 5.81 -1.30
N LEU A 31 5.66 4.99 -2.28
CA LEU A 31 5.18 3.62 -2.04
C LEU A 31 6.30 2.57 -1.93
N GLU A 32 7.55 2.94 -2.08
CA GLU A 32 8.68 2.01 -1.99
C GLU A 32 8.79 1.37 -0.62
N HIS A 33 8.49 2.12 0.44
CA HIS A 33 8.47 1.59 1.80
C HIS A 33 7.45 0.45 1.98
N VAL A 34 6.28 0.56 1.34
CA VAL A 34 5.25 -0.50 1.37
C VAL A 34 5.77 -1.77 0.71
N ARG A 35 6.43 -1.64 -0.43
CA ARG A 35 7.01 -2.79 -1.15
C ARG A 35 8.15 -3.45 -0.38
N LEU A 36 8.96 -2.66 0.30
CA LEU A 36 10.08 -3.18 1.09
C LEU A 36 9.60 -3.93 2.33
N ARG A 37 8.54 -3.45 2.97
CA ARG A 37 8.02 -4.00 4.22
C ARG A 37 6.50 -4.22 4.16
N PRO A 38 6.02 -5.08 3.26
CA PRO A 38 4.58 -5.26 3.04
C PRO A 38 3.85 -5.77 4.30
N GLY A 39 4.49 -6.59 5.09
CA GLY A 39 3.91 -7.14 6.32
C GLY A 39 3.51 -6.07 7.36
N MET A 40 4.13 -4.89 7.33
CA MET A 40 3.73 -3.77 8.20
C MET A 40 2.36 -3.17 7.82
N TYR A 41 1.94 -3.37 6.57
CA TYR A 41 0.71 -2.78 6.02
C TYR A 41 -0.42 -3.78 5.88
N ILE A 42 -0.10 -5.01 5.51
CA ILE A 42 -1.11 -6.04 5.22
C ILE A 42 -1.03 -7.26 6.14
N GLY A 43 -0.09 -7.27 7.09
CA GLY A 43 0.08 -8.37 8.04
C GLY A 43 0.74 -9.59 7.42
N LYS A 44 0.12 -10.76 7.59
CA LYS A 44 0.71 -12.04 7.20
C LYS A 44 0.92 -12.15 5.69
N LEU A 45 2.16 -12.43 5.29
CA LEU A 45 2.53 -12.70 3.91
C LEU A 45 2.40 -14.21 3.66
N GLY A 46 1.30 -14.60 3.03
CA GLY A 46 0.99 -15.98 2.69
C GLY A 46 0.74 -16.17 1.20
N ASP A 47 0.35 -17.38 0.84
CA ASP A 47 0.07 -17.79 -0.54
C ASP A 47 -1.42 -17.69 -0.92
N GLY A 48 -2.25 -17.15 -0.03
CA GLY A 48 -3.70 -17.02 -0.22
C GLY A 48 -4.51 -18.23 0.23
N ASN A 49 -3.88 -19.24 0.82
CA ASN A 49 -4.58 -20.43 1.32
C ASN A 49 -5.20 -20.23 2.72
N SER A 50 -4.81 -19.19 3.43
CA SER A 50 -5.32 -18.86 4.75
C SER A 50 -6.15 -17.58 4.70
N ALA A 51 -7.29 -17.56 5.39
CA ALA A 51 -8.20 -16.41 5.38
C ALA A 51 -7.60 -15.13 6.01
N ASP A 52 -6.53 -15.25 6.77
CA ASP A 52 -5.78 -14.15 7.39
C ASP A 52 -4.57 -13.69 6.57
N ASP A 53 -4.37 -14.24 5.38
CA ASP A 53 -3.29 -13.80 4.50
C ASP A 53 -3.53 -12.37 3.98
N GLY A 54 -2.46 -11.60 3.89
CA GLY A 54 -2.50 -10.18 3.54
C GLY A 54 -3.13 -9.87 2.18
N ILE A 55 -3.18 -10.84 1.26
CA ILE A 55 -3.90 -10.67 -0.01
C ILE A 55 -5.38 -10.32 0.21
N TYR A 56 -6.02 -10.90 1.23
CA TYR A 56 -7.40 -10.61 1.55
C TYR A 56 -7.58 -9.23 2.17
N VAL A 57 -6.57 -8.72 2.87
CA VAL A 57 -6.55 -7.32 3.33
C VAL A 57 -6.58 -6.37 2.15
N LEU A 58 -5.77 -6.62 1.10
CA LEU A 58 -5.76 -5.81 -0.12
C LEU A 58 -7.12 -5.84 -0.84
N LEU A 59 -7.72 -7.03 -0.99
CA LEU A 59 -9.06 -7.18 -1.59
C LEU A 59 -10.10 -6.38 -0.81
N LYS A 60 -10.08 -6.50 0.50
CA LYS A 60 -10.99 -5.80 1.40
C LYS A 60 -10.86 -4.27 1.26
N GLU A 61 -9.65 -3.74 1.22
CA GLU A 61 -9.41 -2.30 1.12
C GLU A 61 -10.02 -1.70 -0.16
N VAL A 62 -9.90 -2.39 -1.29
CA VAL A 62 -10.51 -1.93 -2.55
C VAL A 62 -12.03 -1.94 -2.46
N ILE A 63 -12.60 -3.03 -1.94
CA ILE A 63 -14.05 -3.18 -1.82
C ILE A 63 -14.64 -2.19 -0.81
N ASP A 64 -13.98 -1.98 0.32
CA ASP A 64 -14.43 -1.05 1.36
C ASP A 64 -14.57 0.39 0.85
N ASN A 65 -13.70 0.84 -0.04
CA ASN A 65 -13.83 2.16 -0.66
C ASN A 65 -15.13 2.28 -1.47
N SER A 66 -15.51 1.24 -2.20
CA SER A 66 -16.76 1.20 -2.96
C SER A 66 -17.98 1.10 -2.03
N ILE A 67 -17.86 0.36 -0.91
CA ILE A 67 -18.90 0.27 0.12
C ILE A 67 -19.11 1.62 0.80
N ASP A 68 -18.07 2.41 1.01
CA ASP A 68 -18.19 3.73 1.61
C ASP A 68 -19.02 4.68 0.72
N GLU A 69 -18.85 4.66 -0.59
CA GLU A 69 -19.71 5.42 -1.51
C GLU A 69 -21.18 4.97 -1.40
N PHE A 70 -21.42 3.65 -1.37
CA PHE A 70 -22.75 3.10 -1.18
C PHE A 70 -23.37 3.54 0.17
N ARG A 71 -22.64 3.49 1.26
CA ARG A 71 -23.11 3.92 2.59
C ARG A 71 -23.42 5.40 2.68
N MET A 72 -22.77 6.21 1.86
CA MET A 72 -23.08 7.64 1.70
C MET A 72 -24.21 7.90 0.71
N HIS A 73 -24.90 6.85 0.27
CA HIS A 73 -26.02 6.89 -0.68
C HIS A 73 -25.63 7.32 -2.11
N PHE A 74 -24.38 7.07 -2.50
CA PHE A 74 -23.92 7.26 -3.87
C PHE A 74 -23.69 5.89 -4.53
N GLY A 75 -24.47 5.64 -5.58
CA GLY A 75 -24.47 4.35 -6.25
C GLY A 75 -25.23 3.26 -5.46
N THR A 76 -25.63 2.22 -6.18
CA THR A 76 -26.42 1.09 -5.62
C THR A 76 -25.82 -0.26 -6.00
N THR A 77 -24.78 -0.26 -6.83
CA THR A 77 -24.18 -1.47 -7.37
C THR A 77 -22.67 -1.37 -7.26
N ILE A 78 -22.04 -2.49 -6.95
CA ILE A 78 -20.60 -2.70 -6.99
C ILE A 78 -20.36 -3.93 -7.85
N ASP A 79 -19.63 -3.75 -8.95
CA ASP A 79 -19.21 -4.86 -9.80
C ASP A 79 -17.83 -5.34 -9.38
N ILE A 80 -17.72 -6.63 -9.12
CA ILE A 80 -16.45 -7.27 -8.74
C ILE A 80 -16.18 -8.39 -9.73
N LYS A 81 -15.03 -8.32 -10.39
CA LYS A 81 -14.55 -9.37 -11.28
C LYS A 81 -13.16 -9.81 -10.85
N LEU A 82 -13.01 -11.11 -10.62
CA LEU A 82 -11.72 -11.74 -10.40
C LEU A 82 -11.41 -12.64 -11.61
N ASP A 83 -10.28 -12.39 -12.24
CA ASP A 83 -9.82 -13.13 -13.41
C ASP A 83 -8.35 -13.51 -13.19
N GLU A 84 -8.10 -14.78 -12.93
CA GLU A 84 -6.78 -15.32 -12.57
C GLU A 84 -6.09 -14.48 -11.46
N ARG A 85 -5.29 -13.48 -11.88
CA ARG A 85 -4.50 -12.62 -11.00
C ARG A 85 -4.95 -11.16 -11.02
N THR A 86 -6.05 -10.87 -11.70
CA THR A 86 -6.55 -9.51 -11.86
C THR A 86 -7.88 -9.35 -11.13
N LEU A 87 -7.92 -8.43 -10.18
CA LEU A 87 -9.16 -7.99 -9.55
C LEU A 87 -9.59 -6.67 -10.19
N THR A 88 -10.83 -6.62 -10.65
CA THR A 88 -11.49 -5.38 -11.08
C THR A 88 -12.66 -5.10 -10.14
N VAL A 89 -12.68 -3.90 -9.58
CA VAL A 89 -13.79 -3.40 -8.77
C VAL A 89 -14.28 -2.09 -9.36
N ARG A 90 -15.57 -1.99 -9.60
CA ARG A 90 -16.22 -0.77 -10.08
C ARG A 90 -17.42 -0.44 -9.20
N ASP A 91 -17.43 0.76 -8.69
CA ASP A 91 -18.61 1.37 -8.10
C ASP A 91 -19.21 2.41 -9.05
N TYR A 92 -20.40 2.87 -8.72
CA TYR A 92 -21.13 3.90 -9.46
C TYR A 92 -21.38 5.11 -8.55
N GLY A 93 -20.39 5.39 -7.69
CA GLY A 93 -20.40 6.53 -6.80
C GLY A 93 -20.03 7.85 -7.47
N ARG A 94 -19.54 8.80 -6.68
CA ARG A 94 -19.20 10.16 -7.15
C ARG A 94 -17.94 10.24 -8.01
N GLY A 95 -17.11 9.24 -7.94
CA GLY A 95 -15.76 9.26 -8.50
C GLY A 95 -14.78 10.12 -7.69
N ILE A 96 -13.53 9.74 -7.68
CA ILE A 96 -12.44 10.49 -7.06
C ILE A 96 -12.30 11.84 -7.80
N PRO A 97 -12.14 12.98 -7.11
CA PRO A 97 -11.83 14.24 -7.77
C PRO A 97 -10.61 14.10 -8.69
N GLN A 98 -10.78 14.33 -9.99
CA GLN A 98 -9.80 13.96 -11.02
C GLN A 98 -8.44 14.62 -10.79
N GLY A 99 -8.40 15.86 -10.34
CA GLY A 99 -7.16 16.55 -10.01
C GLY A 99 -6.40 16.00 -8.79
N LYS A 100 -7.03 15.11 -8.01
CA LYS A 100 -6.42 14.46 -6.83
C LYS A 100 -6.30 12.94 -6.97
N MET A 101 -6.72 12.37 -8.09
CA MET A 101 -6.81 10.92 -8.27
C MET A 101 -5.46 10.24 -8.10
N VAL A 102 -4.43 10.72 -8.78
CA VAL A 102 -3.07 10.17 -8.67
C VAL A 102 -2.57 10.26 -7.23
N ALA A 103 -2.69 11.43 -6.60
CA ALA A 103 -2.26 11.60 -5.21
C ALA A 103 -3.01 10.69 -4.24
N ALA A 104 -4.31 10.50 -4.46
CA ALA A 104 -5.15 9.65 -3.62
C ALA A 104 -4.70 8.19 -3.59
N VAL A 105 -4.13 7.68 -4.68
CA VAL A 105 -3.72 6.28 -4.81
C VAL A 105 -2.20 6.06 -4.72
N SER A 106 -1.39 7.13 -4.65
CA SER A 106 0.08 6.98 -4.70
C SER A 106 0.85 7.79 -3.66
N ILE A 107 0.29 8.83 -3.06
CA ILE A 107 1.02 9.65 -2.10
C ILE A 107 0.69 9.23 -0.67
N MET A 108 1.69 8.75 0.03
CA MET A 108 1.59 8.50 1.47
C MET A 108 1.61 9.83 2.22
N ASN A 109 0.54 10.13 2.95
CA ASN A 109 0.49 11.33 3.78
C ASN A 109 1.31 11.11 5.06
N THR A 110 2.54 11.53 5.06
CA THR A 110 3.39 11.57 6.25
C THR A 110 3.19 12.90 6.96
N GLY A 111 2.46 12.90 8.08
CA GLY A 111 2.43 14.02 9.03
C GLY A 111 1.59 15.24 8.66
N ALA A 112 0.74 15.20 7.66
CA ALA A 112 -0.15 16.31 7.34
C ALA A 112 -1.37 16.33 8.29
N LYS A 113 -1.75 17.54 8.73
CA LYS A 113 -2.97 17.80 9.48
C LYS A 113 -4.17 17.34 8.66
N TYR A 114 -4.73 16.19 9.01
CA TYR A 114 -6.02 15.77 8.47
C TYR A 114 -7.10 16.71 8.98
N ASP A 115 -7.85 17.30 8.07
CA ASP A 115 -9.09 17.96 8.42
C ASP A 115 -10.09 16.87 8.83
N THR A 116 -10.20 16.68 10.14
CA THR A 116 -10.89 15.56 10.79
C THR A 116 -12.39 15.52 10.54
N LYS A 117 -12.98 16.56 9.96
CA LYS A 117 -14.43 16.67 9.77
C LYS A 117 -14.95 15.86 8.56
N SER A 118 -14.10 15.62 7.55
CA SER A 118 -14.50 14.90 6.33
C SER A 118 -14.29 13.39 6.40
N PHE A 119 -13.46 12.91 7.32
CA PHE A 119 -13.04 11.51 7.40
C PHE A 119 -13.68 10.67 8.50
N GLN A 120 -14.53 11.26 9.35
CA GLN A 120 -15.13 10.55 10.49
C GLN A 120 -16.15 9.47 10.13
N LYS A 121 -16.42 9.20 8.85
CA LYS A 121 -17.39 8.19 8.39
C LYS A 121 -16.82 7.13 7.44
N SER A 122 -15.52 7.16 7.19
CA SER A 122 -14.88 6.19 6.31
C SER A 122 -14.58 4.88 7.04
N VAL A 123 -14.92 3.74 6.43
CA VAL A 123 -14.56 2.40 6.92
C VAL A 123 -13.06 2.13 6.72
N GLY A 124 -12.41 2.85 5.80
CA GLY A 124 -10.97 2.79 5.56
C GLY A 124 -10.19 3.51 6.66
N LEU A 125 -9.69 2.77 7.62
CA LEU A 125 -9.16 3.29 8.88
C LEU A 125 -7.92 4.17 8.79
N ASN A 126 -7.16 4.19 7.67
CA ASN A 126 -5.84 4.85 7.68
C ASN A 126 -5.47 5.61 6.39
N GLY A 127 -6.32 5.71 5.37
CA GLY A 127 -5.97 6.36 4.10
C GLY A 127 -4.79 5.70 3.35
N VAL A 128 -4.42 4.49 3.77
CA VAL A 128 -3.27 3.74 3.24
C VAL A 128 -3.72 2.61 2.32
N GLY A 129 -4.96 2.12 2.47
CA GLY A 129 -5.43 0.89 1.85
C GLY A 129 -5.20 0.81 0.34
N THR A 130 -5.79 1.72 -0.44
CA THR A 130 -5.63 1.72 -1.91
C THR A 130 -4.17 1.99 -2.32
N LYS A 131 -3.43 2.74 -1.53
CA LYS A 131 -1.99 2.99 -1.77
C LYS A 131 -1.16 1.73 -1.58
N ALA A 132 -1.49 0.91 -0.57
CA ALA A 132 -0.86 -0.39 -0.38
C ALA A 132 -1.21 -1.36 -1.52
N VAL A 133 -2.46 -1.34 -2.01
CA VAL A 133 -2.85 -2.12 -3.19
C VAL A 133 -2.04 -1.72 -4.41
N ASN A 134 -1.92 -0.42 -4.69
CA ASN A 134 -1.09 0.09 -5.79
C ASN A 134 0.37 -0.34 -5.63
N ALA A 135 0.96 -0.11 -4.45
CA ALA A 135 2.35 -0.47 -4.18
C ALA A 135 2.66 -1.95 -4.39
N LEU A 136 1.76 -2.83 -3.98
CA LEU A 136 1.96 -4.28 -3.97
C LEU A 136 1.43 -4.99 -5.22
N SER A 137 0.81 -4.26 -6.12
CA SER A 137 0.40 -4.76 -7.43
C SER A 137 1.53 -4.62 -8.45
N SER A 138 1.70 -5.60 -9.34
CA SER A 138 2.60 -5.44 -10.49
C SER A 138 2.08 -4.35 -11.43
N ASN A 139 0.77 -4.35 -11.67
CA ASN A 139 0.07 -3.33 -12.44
C ASN A 139 -1.15 -2.86 -11.65
N PHE A 140 -1.38 -1.57 -11.64
CA PHE A 140 -2.54 -0.97 -11.01
C PHE A 140 -3.07 0.13 -11.93
N SER A 141 -4.37 0.07 -12.22
CA SER A 141 -5.05 1.08 -13.03
C SER A 141 -6.24 1.62 -12.26
N VAL A 142 -6.43 2.92 -12.32
CA VAL A 142 -7.57 3.59 -11.70
C VAL A 142 -8.27 4.49 -12.71
N TRP A 143 -9.60 4.42 -12.72
CA TRP A 143 -10.46 5.28 -13.54
C TRP A 143 -11.39 6.07 -12.62
N SER A 144 -11.53 7.35 -12.87
CA SER A 144 -12.53 8.18 -12.21
C SER A 144 -13.46 8.80 -13.25
N PHE A 145 -14.73 8.45 -13.10
CA PHE A 145 -15.83 9.03 -13.89
C PHE A 145 -16.51 10.09 -13.06
N ARG A 146 -16.35 11.35 -13.44
CA ARG A 146 -16.90 12.48 -12.70
C ARG A 146 -17.21 13.65 -13.62
N ASP A 147 -18.35 14.29 -13.40
CA ASP A 147 -18.79 15.49 -14.13
C ASP A 147 -18.79 15.30 -15.67
N GLY A 148 -19.19 14.09 -16.12
CA GLY A 148 -19.25 13.73 -17.53
C GLY A 148 -17.89 13.49 -18.19
N LYS A 149 -16.82 13.44 -17.40
CA LYS A 149 -15.45 13.18 -17.85
C LYS A 149 -14.93 11.89 -17.24
N VAL A 150 -13.94 11.31 -17.89
CA VAL A 150 -13.17 10.18 -17.36
C VAL A 150 -11.69 10.58 -17.28
N LYS A 151 -11.04 10.18 -16.21
CA LYS A 151 -9.58 10.22 -16.07
C LYS A 151 -9.10 8.85 -15.72
N GLN A 152 -7.97 8.43 -16.30
CA GLN A 152 -7.29 7.18 -16.01
C GLN A 152 -5.85 7.44 -15.60
N ALA A 153 -5.34 6.65 -14.69
CA ALA A 153 -3.91 6.60 -14.36
C ALA A 153 -3.47 5.15 -14.21
N ASP A 154 -2.33 4.83 -14.79
CA ASP A 154 -1.71 3.52 -14.78
C ASP A 154 -0.39 3.56 -14.00
N PHE A 155 -0.19 2.54 -13.18
CA PHE A 155 0.98 2.39 -12.33
C PHE A 155 1.59 1.00 -12.49
N GLU A 156 2.90 0.93 -12.34
CA GLU A 156 3.65 -0.32 -12.19
C GLU A 156 4.39 -0.31 -10.86
N ALA A 157 4.10 -1.29 -10.02
CA ALA A 157 4.72 -1.44 -8.71
C ALA A 157 4.69 -0.13 -7.87
N GLY A 158 3.57 0.60 -7.93
CA GLY A 158 3.39 1.86 -7.21
C GLY A 158 3.92 3.11 -7.91
N LYS A 159 4.59 2.98 -9.06
CA LYS A 159 5.13 4.10 -9.83
C LYS A 159 4.18 4.47 -10.96
N LEU A 160 3.86 5.75 -11.05
CA LEU A 160 3.02 6.26 -12.14
C LEU A 160 3.72 6.07 -13.49
N VAL A 161 3.03 5.40 -14.41
CA VAL A 161 3.51 5.18 -15.79
C VAL A 161 2.88 6.17 -16.73
N LYS A 162 1.55 6.36 -16.64
CA LYS A 162 0.81 7.21 -17.57
C LYS A 162 -0.52 7.70 -16.99
N GLU A 163 -0.89 8.90 -17.39
CA GLU A 163 -2.22 9.48 -17.18
C GLU A 163 -2.91 9.72 -18.53
N TYR A 164 -4.25 9.61 -18.52
CA TYR A 164 -5.11 9.87 -19.65
C TYR A 164 -6.30 10.72 -19.18
N ASP A 165 -6.65 11.71 -19.95
CA ASP A 165 -7.82 12.58 -19.74
C ASP A 165 -8.89 12.29 -20.81
#